data_323c44bcaabc85384ac68b6c6cb6b7c3
#
_entry.id   323c44bcaabc85384ac68b6c6cb6b7c3
#
_cell.length_a   1.000
_cell.length_b   1.000
_cell.length_c   1.000
_cell.angle_alpha   90.00
_cell.angle_beta   90.00
_cell.angle_gamma   90.00
#
_symmetry.space_group_name_H-M   'P 1'
#
loop_
_entity.id
_entity.type
_entity.pdbx_description
1 polymer ?
#
loop_
_entity_poly.entity_id
_entity_poly.type
_entity_poly.pdbx_seq_one_letter_code
_entity_poly.pdbx_strand_id
1 'polypeptide(L)'
;GFAMYLGPWHGDVYEFLEMRKNHGDEELKARDLFYALWIPDLFMERVEQDKEWTLMCPDECPGLSDVWGPKFVELYTRYESEKKGTKTVKARDSWFHILDSQMETGTPYILYKDACNRKSNQQNIGTIKSSNLCTEIIEYSDKDETAVCNLASIALSSFVKRDTKTFDYELLHKITKIVTRNLNNVIDINFYPTTKTRRSNLRHRPIGLGVQGLADVFAMMDIPFHSEDALEINKFIFETIYHAAMETSYTIARERHEDESCVYNEYDRKSDTIYKGAYSSFEGSPLSQGKFQFDLWNVAPTDRYAWNTLRQNIMKYGVRNSLL
;
A
#
# COMPACT_ATOMS: atom_id res chain seq x y z
N GLY A 1 6.62 -17.15 6.35
CA GLY A 1 7.15 -16.95 5.01
C GLY A 1 7.98 -15.67 4.90
N PHE A 2 8.78 -15.60 3.86
CA PHE A 2 9.60 -14.43 3.55
C PHE A 2 9.43 -14.06 2.09
N ALA A 3 9.25 -12.77 1.80
CA ALA A 3 9.32 -12.22 0.46
C ALA A 3 10.58 -11.38 0.29
N MET A 4 11.31 -11.64 -0.79
CA MET A 4 12.52 -10.91 -1.17
C MET A 4 12.16 -9.93 -2.28
N TYR A 5 12.41 -8.64 -2.04
CA TYR A 5 12.11 -7.56 -2.98
C TYR A 5 13.40 -7.06 -3.64
N LEU A 6 13.39 -6.95 -4.97
CA LEU A 6 14.53 -6.45 -5.73
C LEU A 6 14.07 -5.44 -6.80
N GLY A 7 14.89 -4.42 -7.06
CA GLY A 7 14.68 -3.53 -8.19
C GLY A 7 15.17 -4.17 -9.49
N PRO A 8 14.48 -4.01 -10.64
CA PRO A 8 14.89 -4.60 -11.93
C PRO A 8 16.22 -4.04 -12.45
N TRP A 9 16.73 -2.99 -11.83
CA TRP A 9 18.04 -2.38 -12.13
C TRP A 9 19.22 -3.08 -11.45
N HIS A 10 18.97 -4.00 -10.50
CA HIS A 10 20.03 -4.68 -9.76
C HIS A 10 20.84 -5.61 -10.67
N GLY A 11 22.16 -5.65 -10.47
CA GLY A 11 23.07 -6.50 -11.24
C GLY A 11 22.67 -7.97 -11.27
N ASP A 12 22.17 -8.49 -10.15
CA ASP A 12 21.82 -9.92 -9.97
C ASP A 12 20.35 -10.22 -10.30
N VAL A 13 19.65 -9.35 -11.04
CA VAL A 13 18.21 -9.57 -11.31
C VAL A 13 17.93 -10.86 -12.05
N TYR A 14 18.82 -11.29 -12.94
CA TYR A 14 18.64 -12.54 -13.72
C TYR A 14 18.82 -13.77 -12.83
N GLU A 15 19.82 -13.79 -11.98
CA GLU A 15 20.03 -14.85 -10.98
C GLU A 15 18.85 -14.92 -10.00
N PHE A 16 18.34 -13.77 -9.58
CA PHE A 16 17.14 -13.66 -8.73
C PHE A 16 15.90 -14.31 -9.38
N LEU A 17 15.71 -14.14 -10.70
CA LEU A 17 14.61 -14.74 -11.45
C LEU A 17 14.74 -16.26 -11.61
N GLU A 18 15.96 -16.81 -11.50
CA GLU A 18 16.21 -18.24 -11.61
C GLU A 18 16.05 -19.01 -10.29
N MET A 19 16.07 -18.33 -9.12
CA MET A 19 16.15 -18.97 -7.81
C MET A 19 14.99 -19.92 -7.48
N ARG A 20 13.83 -19.77 -8.10
CA ARG A 20 12.65 -20.61 -7.85
C ARG A 20 12.36 -21.62 -8.98
N LYS A 21 13.06 -21.54 -10.10
CA LYS A 21 12.84 -22.46 -11.22
C LYS A 21 13.17 -23.90 -10.85
N ASN A 22 12.49 -24.86 -11.52
CA ASN A 22 12.60 -26.27 -11.22
C ASN A 22 13.80 -26.96 -11.87
N HIS A 23 14.61 -26.24 -12.61
CA HIS A 23 15.81 -26.75 -13.30
C HIS A 23 17.04 -25.91 -12.97
N GLY A 24 18.23 -26.45 -13.25
CA GLY A 24 19.50 -25.81 -12.96
C GLY A 24 20.17 -26.34 -11.70
N ASP A 25 21.23 -25.67 -11.25
CA ASP A 25 22.00 -26.07 -10.08
C ASP A 25 21.21 -25.85 -8.79
N GLU A 26 21.00 -26.91 -8.01
CA GLU A 26 20.25 -26.88 -6.76
C GLU A 26 20.90 -26.00 -5.68
N GLU A 27 22.20 -25.84 -5.69
CA GLU A 27 22.90 -24.96 -4.74
C GLU A 27 22.58 -23.47 -4.94
N LEU A 28 22.10 -23.11 -6.15
CA LEU A 28 21.69 -21.74 -6.49
C LEU A 28 20.17 -21.50 -6.31
N LYS A 29 19.45 -22.48 -5.75
CA LYS A 29 17.99 -22.38 -5.57
C LYS A 29 17.60 -21.98 -4.14
N ALA A 30 16.51 -21.24 -4.04
CA ALA A 30 15.86 -20.89 -2.78
C ALA A 30 14.34 -20.90 -2.98
N ARG A 31 13.79 -22.11 -3.22
CA ARG A 31 12.37 -22.30 -3.62
C ARG A 31 11.36 -22.00 -2.54
N ASP A 32 11.77 -22.01 -1.28
CA ASP A 32 10.91 -21.71 -0.12
C ASP A 32 10.71 -20.19 0.12
N LEU A 33 11.47 -19.37 -0.61
CA LEU A 33 11.29 -17.92 -0.58
C LEU A 33 10.29 -17.47 -1.65
N PHE A 34 9.66 -16.34 -1.40
CA PHE A 34 8.83 -15.62 -2.37
C PHE A 34 9.63 -14.46 -2.95
N TYR A 35 9.42 -14.17 -4.21
CA TYR A 35 10.19 -13.16 -4.95
C TYR A 35 9.27 -12.10 -5.51
N ALA A 36 9.70 -10.83 -5.40
CA ALA A 36 8.97 -9.68 -5.89
C ALA A 36 9.91 -8.67 -6.54
N LEU A 37 9.45 -8.03 -7.60
CA LEU A 37 10.15 -6.91 -8.23
C LEU A 37 9.47 -5.59 -7.83
N TRP A 38 10.30 -4.65 -7.40
CA TRP A 38 9.92 -3.29 -7.03
C TRP A 38 10.28 -2.36 -8.18
N ILE A 39 9.31 -2.21 -9.12
CA ILE A 39 9.54 -1.67 -10.47
C ILE A 39 9.31 -0.16 -10.50
N PRO A 40 10.34 0.66 -10.88
CA PRO A 40 10.15 2.06 -11.18
C PRO A 40 9.45 2.26 -12.53
N ASP A 41 8.67 3.35 -12.66
CA ASP A 41 7.95 3.69 -13.90
C ASP A 41 8.89 3.76 -15.11
N LEU A 42 10.11 4.27 -14.93
CA LEU A 42 11.15 4.35 -15.98
C LEU A 42 11.45 2.99 -16.65
N PHE A 43 11.43 1.89 -15.88
CA PHE A 43 11.66 0.55 -16.47
C PHE A 43 10.53 0.21 -17.45
N MET A 44 9.29 0.42 -17.07
CA MET A 44 8.13 0.12 -17.93
C MET A 44 8.08 1.04 -19.16
N GLU A 45 8.41 2.31 -19.00
CA GLU A 45 8.55 3.25 -20.13
C GLU A 45 9.60 2.75 -21.14
N ARG A 46 10.73 2.23 -20.66
CA ARG A 46 11.79 1.68 -21.54
C ARG A 46 11.40 0.36 -22.16
N VAL A 47 10.60 -0.46 -21.47
CA VAL A 47 10.00 -1.68 -22.06
C VAL A 47 9.07 -1.32 -23.20
N GLU A 48 8.18 -0.35 -23.01
CA GLU A 48 7.24 0.12 -24.05
C GLU A 48 7.99 0.68 -25.27
N GLN A 49 9.03 1.49 -25.03
CA GLN A 49 9.80 2.18 -26.06
C GLN A 49 10.94 1.33 -26.64
N ASP A 50 11.10 0.07 -26.22
CA ASP A 50 12.19 -0.85 -26.62
C ASP A 50 13.59 -0.25 -26.42
N LYS A 51 13.79 0.49 -25.33
CA LYS A 51 15.06 1.12 -24.97
C LYS A 51 15.98 0.21 -24.19
N GLU A 52 17.20 0.64 -24.04
CA GLU A 52 18.22 -0.02 -23.21
C GLU A 52 17.93 0.15 -21.72
N TRP A 53 18.34 -0.82 -20.95
CA TRP A 53 18.26 -0.86 -19.51
C TRP A 53 19.60 -1.28 -18.93
N THR A 54 20.15 -0.51 -18.01
CA THR A 54 21.46 -0.73 -17.44
C THR A 54 21.34 -1.37 -16.05
N LEU A 55 21.94 -2.52 -15.88
CA LEU A 55 22.07 -3.19 -14.58
C LEU A 55 23.20 -2.55 -13.78
N MET A 56 22.97 -2.35 -12.48
CA MET A 56 23.85 -1.57 -11.61
C MET A 56 24.12 -2.31 -10.30
N CYS A 57 25.35 -2.17 -9.79
CA CYS A 57 25.71 -2.62 -8.45
C CYS A 57 25.30 -1.54 -7.43
N PRO A 58 24.59 -1.89 -6.34
CA PRO A 58 24.20 -0.92 -5.30
C PRO A 58 25.37 -0.22 -4.61
N ASP A 59 26.54 -0.85 -4.55
CA ASP A 59 27.76 -0.26 -3.97
C ASP A 59 28.35 0.84 -4.86
N GLU A 60 28.40 0.60 -6.18
CA GLU A 60 28.91 1.56 -7.15
C GLU A 60 27.87 2.65 -7.51
N CYS A 61 26.58 2.32 -7.39
CA CYS A 61 25.43 3.18 -7.72
C CYS A 61 24.51 3.34 -6.49
N PRO A 62 24.98 3.90 -5.38
CA PRO A 62 24.20 4.01 -4.15
C PRO A 62 22.98 4.92 -4.31
N GLY A 63 21.95 4.66 -3.49
CA GLY A 63 20.78 5.53 -3.35
C GLY A 63 19.63 5.26 -4.32
N LEU A 64 19.77 4.35 -5.31
CA LEU A 64 18.66 4.02 -6.22
C LEU A 64 17.44 3.42 -5.50
N SER A 65 17.65 2.73 -4.39
CA SER A 65 16.56 2.24 -3.54
C SER A 65 15.90 3.34 -2.69
N ASP A 66 16.60 4.45 -2.46
CA ASP A 66 16.17 5.53 -1.55
C ASP A 66 15.34 6.61 -2.24
N VAL A 67 15.25 6.58 -3.56
CA VAL A 67 14.55 7.58 -4.38
C VAL A 67 13.51 6.93 -5.29
N TRP A 68 12.48 7.69 -5.69
CA TRP A 68 11.42 7.27 -6.60
C TRP A 68 10.98 8.43 -7.50
N GLY A 69 10.23 8.11 -8.57
CA GLY A 69 9.73 9.09 -9.53
C GLY A 69 10.85 9.87 -10.22
N PRO A 70 10.70 11.20 -10.41
CA PRO A 70 11.70 12.02 -11.11
C PRO A 70 13.09 11.95 -10.50
N LYS A 71 13.22 11.81 -9.16
CA LYS A 71 14.52 11.69 -8.49
C LYS A 71 15.21 10.35 -8.81
N PHE A 72 14.44 9.28 -8.98
CA PHE A 72 14.98 8.01 -9.44
C PHE A 72 15.49 8.14 -10.87
N VAL A 73 14.71 8.73 -11.77
CA VAL A 73 15.09 8.96 -13.18
C VAL A 73 16.38 9.75 -13.26
N GLU A 74 16.48 10.88 -12.53
CA GLU A 74 17.67 11.73 -12.50
C GLU A 74 18.92 10.94 -12.03
N LEU A 75 18.80 10.22 -10.92
CA LEU A 75 19.92 9.47 -10.34
C LEU A 75 20.36 8.33 -11.26
N TYR A 76 19.39 7.56 -11.78
CA TYR A 76 19.65 6.42 -12.66
C TYR A 76 20.32 6.84 -13.98
N THR A 77 19.79 7.85 -14.66
CA THR A 77 20.34 8.36 -15.91
C THR A 77 21.72 9.03 -15.72
N ARG A 78 21.95 9.65 -14.55
CA ARG A 78 23.28 10.13 -14.20
C ARG A 78 24.29 8.99 -14.14
N TYR A 79 24.00 7.89 -13.45
CA TYR A 79 24.88 6.72 -13.41
C TYR A 79 25.12 6.10 -14.78
N GLU A 80 24.12 6.06 -15.65
CA GLU A 80 24.30 5.66 -17.04
C GLU A 80 25.30 6.57 -17.79
N SER A 81 25.15 7.89 -17.65
CA SER A 81 26.06 8.87 -18.29
C SER A 81 27.49 8.77 -17.76
N GLU A 82 27.66 8.41 -16.48
CA GLU A 82 28.95 8.16 -15.85
C GLU A 82 29.53 6.77 -16.16
N LYS A 83 28.78 5.93 -16.92
CA LYS A 83 29.16 4.55 -17.31
C LYS A 83 29.46 3.63 -16.12
N LYS A 84 28.68 3.78 -15.04
CA LYS A 84 28.81 2.98 -13.81
C LYS A 84 28.05 1.65 -13.82
N GLY A 85 27.29 1.36 -14.87
CA GLY A 85 26.56 0.10 -14.98
C GLY A 85 27.46 -1.11 -15.21
N THR A 86 27.02 -2.27 -14.71
CA THR A 86 27.72 -3.55 -14.91
C THR A 86 27.43 -4.15 -16.26
N LYS A 87 26.18 -4.01 -16.75
CA LYS A 87 25.71 -4.58 -18.03
C LYS A 87 24.54 -3.74 -18.55
N THR A 88 24.49 -3.53 -19.86
CA THR A 88 23.36 -2.92 -20.56
C THR A 88 22.65 -3.98 -21.40
N VAL A 89 21.33 -4.04 -21.28
CA VAL A 89 20.45 -5.01 -21.96
C VAL A 89 19.26 -4.27 -22.56
N LYS A 90 18.45 -4.92 -23.39
CA LYS A 90 17.16 -4.38 -23.81
C LYS A 90 16.16 -4.54 -22.67
N ALA A 91 15.45 -3.45 -22.32
CA ALA A 91 14.43 -3.50 -21.28
C ALA A 91 13.32 -4.52 -21.60
N ARG A 92 12.94 -4.62 -22.86
CA ARG A 92 11.94 -5.58 -23.33
C ARG A 92 12.40 -7.04 -23.20
N ASP A 93 13.66 -7.33 -23.45
CA ASP A 93 14.21 -8.69 -23.26
C ASP A 93 14.20 -9.05 -21.76
N SER A 94 14.56 -8.10 -20.89
CA SER A 94 14.46 -8.30 -19.44
C SER A 94 13.01 -8.52 -18.99
N TRP A 95 12.06 -7.81 -19.59
CA TRP A 95 10.64 -8.00 -19.32
C TRP A 95 10.15 -9.40 -19.72
N PHE A 96 10.53 -9.88 -20.90
CA PHE A 96 10.20 -11.25 -21.31
C PHE A 96 10.82 -12.29 -20.38
N HIS A 97 12.05 -12.07 -19.91
CA HIS A 97 12.67 -12.99 -18.95
C HIS A 97 11.91 -13.03 -17.61
N ILE A 98 11.37 -11.88 -17.14
CA ILE A 98 10.48 -11.82 -15.99
C ILE A 98 9.20 -12.63 -16.24
N LEU A 99 8.57 -12.47 -17.40
CA LEU A 99 7.36 -13.20 -17.77
C LEU A 99 7.59 -14.71 -17.87
N ASP A 100 8.72 -15.14 -18.42
CA ASP A 100 9.12 -16.56 -18.47
C ASP A 100 9.24 -17.16 -17.07
N SER A 101 9.85 -16.42 -16.13
CA SER A 101 9.90 -16.84 -14.72
C SER A 101 8.51 -16.96 -14.10
N GLN A 102 7.61 -16.00 -14.40
CA GLN A 102 6.24 -16.04 -13.91
C GLN A 102 5.44 -17.22 -14.48
N MET A 103 5.60 -17.52 -15.75
CA MET A 103 4.93 -18.66 -16.37
C MET A 103 5.37 -20.00 -15.75
N GLU A 104 6.64 -20.13 -15.39
CA GLU A 104 7.17 -21.37 -14.81
C GLU A 104 6.86 -21.50 -13.31
N THR A 105 6.93 -20.38 -12.55
CA THR A 105 6.95 -20.44 -11.07
C THR A 105 5.83 -19.63 -10.40
N GLY A 106 5.09 -18.79 -11.12
CA GLY A 106 4.14 -17.83 -10.56
C GLY A 106 4.81 -16.63 -9.87
N THR A 107 6.15 -16.52 -9.94
CA THR A 107 6.93 -15.42 -9.35
C THR A 107 7.92 -14.87 -10.38
N PRO A 108 8.42 -13.63 -10.24
CA PRO A 108 8.23 -12.70 -9.12
C PRO A 108 6.86 -12.01 -9.12
N TYR A 109 6.43 -11.52 -7.96
CA TYR A 109 5.34 -10.54 -7.87
C TYR A 109 5.79 -9.24 -8.53
N ILE A 110 4.84 -8.49 -9.12
CA ILE A 110 5.12 -7.20 -9.77
C ILE A 110 4.45 -6.10 -8.96
N LEU A 111 5.25 -5.17 -8.42
CA LEU A 111 4.77 -3.99 -7.73
C LEU A 111 5.42 -2.73 -8.31
N TYR A 112 4.61 -1.68 -8.44
CA TYR A 112 5.02 -0.41 -9.05
C TYR A 112 5.48 0.58 -7.98
N LYS A 113 6.80 0.72 -7.84
CA LYS A 113 7.48 1.54 -6.84
C LYS A 113 6.95 2.96 -6.78
N ASP A 114 6.84 3.62 -7.93
CA ASP A 114 6.51 5.03 -7.98
C ASP A 114 5.04 5.28 -7.63
N ALA A 115 4.12 4.44 -8.10
CA ALA A 115 2.71 4.50 -7.74
C ALA A 115 2.49 4.24 -6.25
N CYS A 116 3.17 3.23 -5.67
CA CYS A 116 3.10 2.92 -4.24
C CYS A 116 3.54 4.11 -3.38
N ASN A 117 4.67 4.74 -3.72
CA ASN A 117 5.18 5.88 -2.98
C ASN A 117 4.31 7.13 -3.16
N ARG A 118 3.85 7.41 -4.38
CA ARG A 118 3.02 8.57 -4.69
C ARG A 118 1.66 8.57 -3.99
N LYS A 119 1.09 7.39 -3.76
CA LYS A 119 -0.26 7.22 -3.19
C LYS A 119 -0.29 6.94 -1.70
N SER A 120 0.85 6.68 -1.07
CA SER A 120 0.89 6.36 0.36
C SER A 120 0.67 7.59 1.24
N ASN A 121 -0.12 7.42 2.30
CA ASN A 121 -0.23 8.41 3.38
C ASN A 121 1.03 8.48 4.26
N GLN A 122 2.03 7.63 4.02
CA GLN A 122 3.32 7.64 4.71
C GLN A 122 4.46 8.18 3.81
N GLN A 123 4.17 8.70 2.62
CA GLN A 123 5.18 9.24 1.68
C GLN A 123 5.99 10.40 2.24
N ASN A 124 5.45 11.14 3.22
CA ASN A 124 6.13 12.24 3.89
C ASN A 124 7.22 11.80 4.89
N ILE A 125 7.27 10.51 5.23
CA ILE A 125 8.25 9.97 6.18
C ILE A 125 9.55 9.59 5.45
N GLY A 126 9.43 9.05 4.25
CA GLY A 126 10.55 8.60 3.43
C GLY A 126 10.11 7.70 2.29
N THR A 127 11.07 7.11 1.60
CA THR A 127 10.78 6.20 0.47
C THR A 127 10.39 4.81 0.97
N ILE A 128 9.24 4.31 0.53
CA ILE A 128 8.81 2.94 0.76
C ILE A 128 9.54 2.05 -0.25
N LYS A 129 10.21 0.99 0.24
CA LYS A 129 11.16 0.18 -0.53
C LYS A 129 10.68 -1.23 -0.84
N SER A 130 9.59 -1.65 -0.21
CA SER A 130 9.02 -2.99 -0.37
C SER A 130 7.58 -3.03 0.11
N SER A 131 6.91 -4.16 -0.12
CA SER A 131 5.66 -4.54 0.49
C SER A 131 5.88 -5.77 1.40
N ASN A 132 4.82 -6.41 1.87
CA ASN A 132 4.86 -7.64 2.65
C ASN A 132 4.83 -8.90 1.76
N LEU A 133 4.66 -10.07 2.38
CA LEU A 133 4.62 -11.37 1.70
C LEU A 133 3.48 -11.48 0.69
N CYS A 134 2.30 -10.97 1.01
CA CYS A 134 1.10 -11.07 0.18
C CYS A 134 0.84 -9.85 -0.70
N THR A 135 1.72 -8.84 -0.66
CA THR A 135 1.71 -7.62 -1.50
C THR A 135 0.60 -6.59 -1.22
N GLU A 136 -0.23 -6.80 -0.19
CA GLU A 136 -1.33 -5.90 0.16
C GLU A 136 -0.92 -4.69 1.01
N ILE A 137 0.28 -4.69 1.61
CA ILE A 137 0.73 -3.68 2.56
C ILE A 137 1.79 -2.77 1.94
N ILE A 138 1.55 -1.47 1.98
CA ILE A 138 2.49 -0.43 1.53
C ILE A 138 2.76 0.51 2.71
N GLU A 139 3.76 0.17 3.51
CA GLU A 139 4.16 0.91 4.70
C GLU A 139 5.65 1.22 4.71
N TYR A 140 5.99 2.33 5.36
CA TYR A 140 7.36 2.75 5.56
C TYR A 140 8.08 1.88 6.60
N SER A 141 9.29 1.49 6.28
CA SER A 141 10.25 0.85 7.20
C SER A 141 11.64 1.43 6.98
N ASP A 142 12.42 1.51 8.07
CA ASP A 142 13.83 1.91 8.03
C ASP A 142 14.67 1.16 9.07
N LYS A 143 15.88 1.67 9.34
CA LYS A 143 16.76 1.08 10.35
C LYS A 143 16.22 1.17 11.79
N ASP A 144 15.33 2.11 12.08
CA ASP A 144 14.84 2.43 13.42
C ASP A 144 13.39 2.00 13.66
N GLU A 145 12.64 1.73 12.58
CA GLU A 145 11.26 1.27 12.67
C GLU A 145 10.92 0.22 11.60
N THR A 146 10.13 -0.78 12.01
CA THR A 146 9.66 -1.88 11.15
C THR A 146 8.15 -1.85 11.08
N ALA A 147 7.62 -1.75 9.87
CA ALA A 147 6.18 -1.73 9.61
C ALA A 147 5.48 -2.98 10.14
N VAL A 148 4.27 -2.78 10.66
CA VAL A 148 3.39 -3.86 11.17
C VAL A 148 1.98 -3.58 10.69
N CYS A 149 1.36 -4.57 10.08
CA CYS A 149 -0.02 -4.47 9.61
C CYS A 149 -1.03 -4.94 10.67
N ASN A 150 -2.18 -4.25 10.72
CA ASN A 150 -3.34 -4.61 11.54
C ASN A 150 -4.53 -4.77 10.61
N LEU A 151 -4.95 -6.01 10.36
CA LEU A 151 -5.84 -6.36 9.27
C LEU A 151 -7.19 -6.88 9.76
N ALA A 152 -8.24 -6.56 9.01
CA ALA A 152 -9.55 -7.19 9.10
C ALA A 152 -10.11 -7.47 7.71
N SER A 153 -11.01 -8.44 7.61
CA SER A 153 -11.68 -8.79 6.36
C SER A 153 -13.19 -8.84 6.60
N ILE A 154 -13.95 -8.09 5.78
CA ILE A 154 -15.40 -7.95 5.87
C ILE A 154 -16.06 -8.96 4.92
N ALA A 155 -16.94 -9.82 5.43
CA ALA A 155 -17.68 -10.81 4.64
C ALA A 155 -18.85 -10.12 3.90
N LEU A 156 -18.66 -9.75 2.64
CA LEU A 156 -19.61 -8.97 1.85
C LEU A 156 -20.94 -9.66 1.61
N SER A 157 -20.96 -10.98 1.51
CA SER A 157 -22.19 -11.77 1.32
C SER A 157 -23.23 -11.58 2.44
N SER A 158 -22.80 -11.15 3.63
CA SER A 158 -23.68 -10.86 4.78
C SER A 158 -24.55 -9.63 4.60
N PHE A 159 -24.26 -8.78 3.60
CA PHE A 159 -24.98 -7.55 3.32
C PHE A 159 -25.97 -7.68 2.14
N VAL A 160 -26.06 -8.86 1.54
CA VAL A 160 -27.03 -9.10 0.46
C VAL A 160 -28.39 -9.48 1.03
N LYS A 161 -29.42 -8.70 0.67
CA LYS A 161 -30.83 -9.01 0.94
C LYS A 161 -31.31 -9.95 -0.16
N ARG A 162 -31.40 -11.25 0.15
CA ARG A 162 -31.68 -12.31 -0.84
C ARG A 162 -33.05 -12.15 -1.50
N ASP A 163 -34.06 -11.71 -0.74
CA ASP A 163 -35.44 -11.57 -1.23
C ASP A 163 -35.57 -10.48 -2.31
N THR A 164 -34.82 -9.40 -2.16
CA THR A 164 -34.85 -8.25 -3.08
C THR A 164 -33.64 -8.21 -4.02
N LYS A 165 -32.65 -9.08 -3.82
CA LYS A 165 -31.38 -9.07 -4.56
C LYS A 165 -30.69 -7.70 -4.53
N THR A 166 -30.72 -7.04 -3.37
CA THR A 166 -30.10 -5.72 -3.17
C THR A 166 -29.01 -5.79 -2.12
N PHE A 167 -28.06 -4.87 -2.20
CA PHE A 167 -26.94 -4.77 -1.25
C PHE A 167 -27.21 -3.70 -0.18
N ASP A 168 -26.97 -4.01 1.09
CA ASP A 168 -27.22 -3.11 2.23
C ASP A 168 -25.96 -2.28 2.54
N TYR A 169 -25.82 -1.16 1.86
CA TYR A 169 -24.69 -0.24 2.05
C TYR A 169 -24.72 0.47 3.41
N GLU A 170 -25.89 0.70 4.01
CA GLU A 170 -26.01 1.33 5.32
C GLU A 170 -25.46 0.42 6.42
N LEU A 171 -25.82 -0.87 6.36
CA LEU A 171 -25.27 -1.86 7.28
C LEU A 171 -23.77 -2.04 7.08
N LEU A 172 -23.29 -2.09 5.82
CA LEU A 172 -21.85 -2.15 5.52
C LEU A 172 -21.12 -0.95 6.13
N HIS A 173 -21.63 0.27 5.95
CA HIS A 173 -21.05 1.48 6.52
C HIS A 173 -20.94 1.40 8.05
N LYS A 174 -22.03 0.98 8.72
CA LYS A 174 -22.07 0.80 10.17
C LYS A 174 -21.05 -0.24 10.67
N ILE A 175 -20.99 -1.39 10.03
CA ILE A 175 -20.06 -2.47 10.41
C ILE A 175 -18.61 -2.04 10.17
N THR A 176 -18.32 -1.36 9.07
CA THR A 176 -16.99 -0.83 8.77
C THR A 176 -16.50 0.14 9.86
N LYS A 177 -17.39 1.00 10.38
CA LYS A 177 -17.05 1.89 11.52
C LYS A 177 -16.64 1.11 12.76
N ILE A 178 -17.36 0.03 13.08
CA ILE A 178 -17.04 -0.84 14.21
C ILE A 178 -15.68 -1.50 14.01
N VAL A 179 -15.45 -2.08 12.82
CA VAL A 179 -14.19 -2.75 12.49
C VAL A 179 -13.00 -1.77 12.55
N THR A 180 -13.16 -0.56 12.03
CA THR A 180 -12.13 0.50 12.09
C THR A 180 -11.75 0.84 13.54
N ARG A 181 -12.75 1.01 14.41
CA ARG A 181 -12.50 1.28 15.83
C ARG A 181 -11.84 0.10 16.53
N ASN A 182 -12.24 -1.13 16.20
CA ASN A 182 -11.62 -2.33 16.75
C ASN A 182 -10.16 -2.46 16.32
N LEU A 183 -9.83 -2.25 15.04
CA LEU A 183 -8.44 -2.27 14.57
C LEU A 183 -7.59 -1.19 15.23
N ASN A 184 -8.14 0.02 15.43
CA ASN A 184 -7.46 1.06 16.19
C ASN A 184 -7.13 0.60 17.62
N ASN A 185 -8.05 -0.08 18.30
CA ASN A 185 -7.84 -0.59 19.67
C ASN A 185 -6.83 -1.75 19.69
N VAL A 186 -6.82 -2.62 18.67
CA VAL A 186 -5.83 -3.70 18.54
C VAL A 186 -4.40 -3.16 18.56
N ILE A 187 -4.14 -2.01 17.94
CA ILE A 187 -2.82 -1.37 17.95
C ILE A 187 -2.31 -1.12 19.37
N ASP A 188 -3.19 -0.72 20.28
CA ASP A 188 -2.82 -0.37 21.66
C ASP A 188 -2.59 -1.60 22.55
N ILE A 189 -3.26 -2.72 22.28
CA ILE A 189 -3.21 -3.93 23.10
C ILE A 189 -2.36 -5.06 22.50
N ASN A 190 -1.85 -4.88 21.29
CA ASN A 190 -1.09 -5.91 20.58
C ASN A 190 0.27 -6.17 21.23
N PHE A 191 0.75 -7.41 21.08
CA PHE A 191 2.12 -7.76 21.43
C PHE A 191 3.09 -7.39 20.31
N TYR A 192 4.16 -6.69 20.65
CA TYR A 192 5.21 -6.29 19.71
C TYR A 192 6.51 -7.05 20.00
N PRO A 193 7.02 -7.87 19.07
CA PRO A 193 8.20 -8.68 19.30
C PRO A 193 9.50 -7.86 19.42
N THR A 194 9.52 -6.64 18.88
CA THR A 194 10.68 -5.74 18.93
C THR A 194 10.27 -4.31 19.22
N THR A 195 11.19 -3.50 19.71
CA THR A 195 10.97 -2.06 19.93
C THR A 195 10.73 -1.31 18.62
N LYS A 196 11.32 -1.75 17.51
CA LYS A 196 11.15 -1.16 16.17
C LYS A 196 9.73 -1.37 15.62
N THR A 197 9.14 -2.56 15.83
CA THR A 197 7.76 -2.86 15.43
C THR A 197 6.77 -2.08 16.28
N ARG A 198 6.99 -2.01 17.60
CA ARG A 198 6.18 -1.21 18.52
C ARG A 198 6.21 0.28 18.16
N ARG A 199 7.40 0.82 17.88
CA ARG A 199 7.59 2.21 17.48
C ARG A 199 6.80 2.54 16.20
N SER A 200 6.96 1.75 15.14
CA SER A 200 6.27 1.97 13.88
C SER A 200 4.75 1.95 14.07
N ASN A 201 4.24 0.91 14.72
CA ASN A 201 2.79 0.71 14.83
C ASN A 201 2.10 1.77 15.71
N LEU A 202 2.67 2.11 16.85
CA LEU A 202 2.13 3.16 17.72
C LEU A 202 2.28 4.57 17.16
N ARG A 203 3.32 4.81 16.34
CA ARG A 203 3.58 6.10 15.70
C ARG A 203 2.66 6.37 14.53
N HIS A 204 2.48 5.37 13.65
CA HIS A 204 1.76 5.54 12.38
C HIS A 204 0.35 4.98 12.42
N ARG A 205 0.05 4.08 13.35
CA ARG A 205 -1.26 3.45 13.57
C ARG A 205 -1.91 2.94 12.27
N PRO A 206 -1.19 2.11 11.48
CA PRO A 206 -1.72 1.61 10.22
C PRO A 206 -2.83 0.60 10.46
N ILE A 207 -3.87 0.64 9.63
CA ILE A 207 -4.93 -0.36 9.57
C ILE A 207 -5.23 -0.71 8.13
N GLY A 208 -5.60 -1.96 7.87
CA GLY A 208 -6.02 -2.47 6.56
C GLY A 208 -7.38 -3.14 6.65
N LEU A 209 -8.31 -2.69 5.80
CA LEU A 209 -9.67 -3.19 5.70
C LEU A 209 -9.84 -3.91 4.36
N GLY A 210 -9.77 -5.23 4.41
CA GLY A 210 -10.04 -6.10 3.27
C GLY A 210 -11.49 -6.58 3.21
N VAL A 211 -11.79 -7.30 2.15
CA VAL A 211 -13.10 -7.92 1.93
C VAL A 211 -12.95 -9.38 1.52
N GLN A 212 -14.01 -10.16 1.70
CA GLN A 212 -14.15 -11.50 1.17
C GLN A 212 -15.57 -11.71 0.65
N GLY A 213 -15.72 -12.59 -0.36
CA GLY A 213 -17.01 -12.95 -0.89
C GLY A 213 -17.62 -11.93 -1.88
N LEU A 214 -16.82 -11.14 -2.60
CA LEU A 214 -17.35 -10.24 -3.64
C LEU A 214 -18.00 -11.02 -4.79
N ALA A 215 -17.39 -12.13 -5.21
CA ALA A 215 -17.98 -13.03 -6.21
C ALA A 215 -19.30 -13.65 -5.73
N ASP A 216 -19.38 -13.98 -4.42
CA ASP A 216 -20.62 -14.49 -3.81
C ASP A 216 -21.74 -13.42 -3.84
N VAL A 217 -21.39 -12.14 -3.61
CA VAL A 217 -22.34 -11.02 -3.74
C VAL A 217 -22.95 -11.00 -5.15
N PHE A 218 -22.10 -11.05 -6.18
CA PHE A 218 -22.58 -11.04 -7.57
C PHE A 218 -23.44 -12.26 -7.87
N ALA A 219 -23.04 -13.46 -7.43
CA ALA A 219 -23.84 -14.67 -7.60
C ALA A 219 -25.19 -14.60 -6.87
N MET A 220 -25.22 -14.09 -5.62
CA MET A 220 -26.45 -13.94 -4.84
C MET A 220 -27.41 -12.88 -5.40
N MET A 221 -26.89 -11.91 -6.14
CA MET A 221 -27.65 -10.86 -6.80
C MET A 221 -27.99 -11.18 -8.28
N ASP A 222 -27.56 -12.35 -8.79
CA ASP A 222 -27.66 -12.77 -10.19
C ASP A 222 -26.99 -11.79 -11.18
N ILE A 223 -25.85 -11.24 -10.81
CA ILE A 223 -25.10 -10.27 -11.60
C ILE A 223 -23.89 -10.95 -12.23
N PRO A 224 -23.71 -10.89 -13.56
CA PRO A 224 -22.51 -11.38 -14.21
C PRO A 224 -21.27 -10.56 -13.78
N PHE A 225 -20.17 -11.24 -13.48
CA PHE A 225 -18.94 -10.61 -12.96
C PHE A 225 -18.38 -9.48 -13.87
N HIS A 226 -18.56 -9.60 -15.16
CA HIS A 226 -18.05 -8.65 -16.16
C HIS A 226 -19.08 -7.60 -16.62
N SER A 227 -20.21 -7.48 -15.90
CA SER A 227 -21.29 -6.52 -16.26
C SER A 227 -21.02 -5.12 -15.70
N GLU A 228 -21.68 -4.12 -16.27
CA GLU A 228 -21.67 -2.75 -15.76
C GLU A 228 -22.26 -2.67 -14.34
N ASP A 229 -23.28 -3.47 -14.03
CA ASP A 229 -23.87 -3.54 -12.69
C ASP A 229 -22.85 -4.04 -11.66
N ALA A 230 -22.01 -5.03 -12.02
CA ALA A 230 -20.94 -5.51 -11.15
C ALA A 230 -19.90 -4.41 -10.88
N LEU A 231 -19.56 -3.63 -11.91
CA LEU A 231 -18.63 -2.51 -11.77
C LEU A 231 -19.20 -1.42 -10.85
N GLU A 232 -20.49 -1.08 -11.00
CA GLU A 232 -21.15 -0.08 -10.16
C GLU A 232 -21.24 -0.52 -8.70
N ILE A 233 -21.68 -1.76 -8.44
CA ILE A 233 -21.75 -2.32 -7.09
C ILE A 233 -20.38 -2.37 -6.44
N ASN A 234 -19.35 -2.80 -7.16
CA ASN A 234 -17.97 -2.80 -6.69
C ASN A 234 -17.54 -1.39 -6.26
N LYS A 235 -17.79 -0.39 -7.11
CA LYS A 235 -17.50 1.01 -6.79
C LYS A 235 -18.20 1.46 -5.50
N PHE A 236 -19.49 1.18 -5.35
CA PHE A 236 -20.27 1.59 -4.18
C PHE A 236 -19.83 0.85 -2.90
N ILE A 237 -19.47 -0.41 -2.97
CA ILE A 237 -18.94 -1.19 -1.83
C ILE A 237 -17.65 -0.54 -1.31
N PHE A 238 -16.66 -0.33 -2.19
CA PHE A 238 -15.38 0.21 -1.75
C PHE A 238 -15.45 1.69 -1.37
N GLU A 239 -16.28 2.49 -2.02
CA GLU A 239 -16.54 3.86 -1.59
C GLU A 239 -17.17 3.91 -0.20
N THR A 240 -18.13 3.02 0.09
CA THR A 240 -18.76 2.90 1.41
C THR A 240 -17.76 2.54 2.50
N ILE A 241 -16.90 1.54 2.25
CA ILE A 241 -15.86 1.12 3.19
C ILE A 241 -14.89 2.26 3.44
N TYR A 242 -14.39 2.90 2.38
CA TYR A 242 -13.41 3.97 2.49
C TYR A 242 -13.98 5.19 3.25
N HIS A 243 -15.21 5.61 2.92
CA HIS A 243 -15.87 6.70 3.65
C HIS A 243 -16.05 6.39 5.14
N ALA A 244 -16.57 5.20 5.47
CA ALA A 244 -16.83 4.80 6.85
C ALA A 244 -15.54 4.71 7.68
N ALA A 245 -14.47 4.18 7.09
CA ALA A 245 -13.17 4.08 7.73
C ALA A 245 -12.57 5.47 7.99
N MET A 246 -12.58 6.35 6.98
CA MET A 246 -12.08 7.72 7.10
C MET A 246 -12.85 8.55 8.11
N GLU A 247 -14.19 8.46 8.09
CA GLU A 247 -15.05 9.14 9.05
C GLU A 247 -14.81 8.67 10.49
N THR A 248 -14.61 7.37 10.68
CA THR A 248 -14.34 6.82 12.02
C THR A 248 -12.96 7.23 12.53
N SER A 249 -11.94 7.14 11.68
CA SER A 249 -10.58 7.52 12.04
C SER A 249 -10.47 9.01 12.35
N TYR A 250 -11.17 9.86 11.60
CA TYR A 250 -11.35 11.27 11.91
C TYR A 250 -12.07 11.48 13.26
N THR A 251 -13.18 10.77 13.50
CA THR A 251 -13.94 10.88 14.73
C THR A 251 -13.08 10.55 15.95
N ILE A 252 -12.29 9.47 15.89
CA ILE A 252 -11.37 9.10 16.97
C ILE A 252 -10.31 10.22 17.18
N ALA A 253 -9.77 10.78 16.11
CA ALA A 253 -8.79 11.87 16.22
C ALA A 253 -9.41 13.12 16.87
N ARG A 254 -10.64 13.48 16.50
CA ARG A 254 -11.37 14.59 17.10
C ARG A 254 -11.70 14.34 18.57
N GLU A 255 -12.26 13.17 18.93
CA GLU A 255 -12.55 12.78 20.31
C GLU A 255 -11.31 12.94 21.20
N ARG A 256 -10.16 12.43 20.72
CA ARG A 256 -8.87 12.55 21.42
C ARG A 256 -8.36 14.00 21.49
N HIS A 257 -8.68 14.83 20.50
CA HIS A 257 -8.29 16.24 20.49
C HIS A 257 -9.10 17.06 21.51
N GLU A 258 -10.38 16.75 21.66
CA GLU A 258 -11.33 17.45 22.54
C GLU A 258 -11.26 16.96 24.00
N ASP A 259 -10.79 15.73 24.23
CA ASP A 259 -10.69 15.12 25.56
C ASP A 259 -9.37 15.53 26.25
N GLU A 260 -9.46 16.41 27.25
CA GLU A 260 -8.31 16.83 28.06
C GLU A 260 -7.75 15.73 28.95
N SER A 261 -8.55 14.71 29.27
CA SER A 261 -8.12 13.53 30.03
C SER A 261 -7.43 12.45 29.19
N CYS A 262 -7.31 12.65 27.87
CA CYS A 262 -6.76 11.67 26.97
C CYS A 262 -5.32 11.32 27.30
N VAL A 263 -5.06 10.02 27.49
CA VAL A 263 -3.69 9.50 27.72
C VAL A 263 -2.98 9.36 26.39
N TYR A 264 -1.79 9.95 26.31
CA TYR A 264 -0.90 9.88 25.15
C TYR A 264 0.22 8.87 25.41
N ASN A 265 0.50 8.05 24.44
CA ASN A 265 1.68 7.17 24.48
C ASN A 265 2.96 7.94 24.11
N GLU A 266 4.11 7.32 24.30
CA GLU A 266 5.43 7.91 24.04
C GLU A 266 5.67 8.36 22.58
N TYR A 267 4.86 7.87 21.63
CA TYR A 267 4.96 8.18 20.20
C TYR A 267 3.84 9.09 19.71
N ASP A 268 2.86 9.41 20.54
CA ASP A 268 1.80 10.36 20.19
C ASP A 268 2.36 11.79 20.06
N ARG A 269 1.66 12.63 19.30
CA ARG A 269 1.99 14.04 19.22
C ARG A 269 1.79 14.71 20.57
N LYS A 270 2.68 15.63 20.94
CA LYS A 270 2.54 16.42 22.17
C LYS A 270 1.34 17.37 22.07
N SER A 271 0.82 17.75 23.20
CA SER A 271 -0.44 18.48 23.40
C SER A 271 -0.53 19.86 22.74
N ASP A 272 0.59 20.42 22.29
CA ASP A 272 0.70 21.77 21.73
C ASP A 272 0.50 21.84 20.21
N THR A 273 0.21 20.72 19.55
CA THR A 273 -0.01 20.67 18.09
C THR A 273 -1.49 20.68 17.74
N ILE A 274 -1.83 21.27 16.57
CA ILE A 274 -3.21 21.29 16.06
C ILE A 274 -3.76 19.89 15.78
N TYR A 275 -2.91 18.90 15.57
CA TYR A 275 -3.26 17.50 15.27
C TYR A 275 -2.97 16.55 16.43
N LYS A 276 -3.12 16.98 17.68
CA LYS A 276 -2.76 16.16 18.86
C LYS A 276 -3.48 14.80 18.94
N GLY A 277 -4.66 14.67 18.34
CA GLY A 277 -5.43 13.42 18.30
C GLY A 277 -5.10 12.50 17.13
N ALA A 278 -4.44 13.00 16.08
CA ALA A 278 -4.07 12.25 14.89
C ALA A 278 -2.89 11.29 15.13
N TYR A 279 -2.61 10.41 14.16
CA TYR A 279 -1.36 9.65 14.18
C TYR A 279 -0.15 10.58 14.00
N SER A 280 1.01 10.19 14.55
CA SER A 280 2.14 11.12 14.73
C SER A 280 2.74 11.67 13.44
N SER A 281 2.69 10.92 12.35
CA SER A 281 3.21 11.34 11.05
C SER A 281 2.14 11.88 10.09
N PHE A 282 0.98 12.29 10.60
CA PHE A 282 -0.13 12.81 9.79
C PHE A 282 0.23 14.07 9.00
N GLU A 283 0.91 15.01 9.64
CA GLU A 283 1.29 16.28 9.01
C GLU A 283 2.29 16.05 7.86
N GLY A 284 2.02 16.66 6.71
CA GLY A 284 2.76 16.46 5.48
C GLY A 284 2.26 15.28 4.62
N SER A 285 1.35 14.43 5.15
CA SER A 285 0.70 13.37 4.38
C SER A 285 -0.29 13.94 3.33
N PRO A 286 -0.67 13.18 2.30
CA PRO A 286 -1.72 13.59 1.36
C PRO A 286 -3.02 13.99 2.05
N LEU A 287 -3.46 13.26 3.07
CA LEU A 287 -4.67 13.57 3.83
C LEU A 287 -4.57 14.90 4.58
N SER A 288 -3.41 15.28 5.09
CA SER A 288 -3.21 16.58 5.72
C SER A 288 -3.35 17.75 4.74
N GLN A 289 -3.17 17.47 3.44
CA GLN A 289 -3.40 18.39 2.33
C GLN A 289 -4.82 18.29 1.76
N GLY A 290 -5.70 17.52 2.39
CA GLY A 290 -7.06 17.29 1.92
C GLY A 290 -7.16 16.39 0.69
N LYS A 291 -6.17 15.56 0.41
CA LYS A 291 -6.16 14.64 -0.74
C LYS A 291 -6.54 13.23 -0.29
N PHE A 292 -7.68 12.74 -0.75
CA PHE A 292 -8.10 11.35 -0.61
C PHE A 292 -7.46 10.46 -1.68
N GLN A 293 -7.59 9.14 -1.55
CA GLN A 293 -7.05 8.20 -2.54
C GLN A 293 -7.66 8.41 -3.94
N PHE A 294 -8.94 8.69 -4.03
CA PHE A 294 -9.59 8.94 -5.32
C PHE A 294 -9.08 10.24 -5.99
N ASP A 295 -8.68 11.27 -5.22
CA ASP A 295 -8.01 12.46 -5.78
C ASP A 295 -6.64 12.09 -6.39
N LEU A 296 -5.89 11.21 -5.72
CA LEU A 296 -4.59 10.72 -6.20
C LEU A 296 -4.70 9.81 -7.43
N TRP A 297 -5.89 9.25 -7.68
CA TRP A 297 -6.19 8.43 -8.85
C TRP A 297 -6.89 9.23 -9.97
N ASN A 298 -7.19 10.51 -9.75
CA ASN A 298 -8.00 11.35 -10.64
C ASN A 298 -9.37 10.72 -10.96
N VAL A 299 -10.01 10.14 -9.96
CA VAL A 299 -11.35 9.53 -10.04
C VAL A 299 -12.29 10.33 -9.17
N ALA A 300 -13.46 10.68 -9.69
CA ALA A 300 -14.49 11.35 -8.90
C ALA A 300 -15.26 10.33 -8.04
N PRO A 301 -15.46 10.61 -6.74
CA PRO A 301 -16.37 9.83 -5.92
C PRO A 301 -17.83 10.06 -6.36
N THR A 302 -18.75 9.27 -5.84
CA THR A 302 -20.18 9.48 -6.09
C THR A 302 -20.75 10.54 -5.13
N ASP A 303 -22.00 10.95 -5.33
CA ASP A 303 -22.72 11.86 -4.43
C ASP A 303 -23.31 11.14 -3.20
N ARG A 304 -22.97 9.87 -2.99
CA ARG A 304 -23.50 9.05 -1.88
C ARG A 304 -23.11 9.60 -0.51
N TYR A 305 -21.93 10.20 -0.40
CA TYR A 305 -21.37 10.68 0.87
C TYR A 305 -20.92 12.14 0.78
N ALA A 306 -20.94 12.84 1.92
CA ALA A 306 -20.53 14.25 2.02
C ALA A 306 -18.99 14.39 2.10
N TRP A 307 -18.27 13.98 1.06
CA TRP A 307 -16.82 13.97 1.00
C TRP A 307 -16.16 15.31 1.30
N ASN A 308 -16.76 16.43 0.84
CA ASN A 308 -16.20 17.76 1.10
C ASN A 308 -16.26 18.14 2.58
N THR A 309 -17.33 17.78 3.28
CA THR A 309 -17.45 18.00 4.73
C THR A 309 -16.42 17.17 5.49
N LEU A 310 -16.26 15.89 5.10
CA LEU A 310 -15.26 15.02 5.72
C LEU A 310 -13.84 15.54 5.45
N ARG A 311 -13.55 16.02 4.25
CA ARG A 311 -12.26 16.65 3.87
C ARG A 311 -11.89 17.82 4.79
N GLN A 312 -12.82 18.76 4.99
CA GLN A 312 -12.62 19.92 5.86
C GLN A 312 -12.36 19.50 7.31
N ASN A 313 -13.10 18.52 7.79
CA ASN A 313 -12.95 17.99 9.13
C ASN A 313 -11.59 17.29 9.33
N ILE A 314 -11.15 16.51 8.36
CA ILE A 314 -9.84 15.84 8.39
C ILE A 314 -8.70 16.88 8.36
N MET A 315 -8.81 17.91 7.53
CA MET A 315 -7.81 18.99 7.50
C MET A 315 -7.74 19.75 8.82
N LYS A 316 -8.82 19.76 9.61
CA LYS A 316 -8.87 20.47 10.91
C LYS A 316 -8.33 19.62 12.07
N TYR A 317 -8.68 18.34 12.14
CA TYR A 317 -8.39 17.48 13.29
C TYR A 317 -7.43 16.30 12.97
N GLY A 318 -7.22 16.00 11.70
CA GLY A 318 -6.49 14.83 11.23
C GLY A 318 -7.32 13.56 11.30
N VAL A 319 -6.64 12.43 11.09
CA VAL A 319 -7.17 11.07 11.30
C VAL A 319 -6.28 10.30 12.27
N ARG A 320 -6.86 9.35 13.02
CA ARG A 320 -6.10 8.59 14.03
C ARG A 320 -5.21 7.50 13.40
N ASN A 321 -5.54 7.03 12.21
CA ASN A 321 -4.90 5.89 11.56
C ASN A 321 -4.36 6.29 10.18
N SER A 322 -3.14 5.85 9.85
CA SER A 322 -2.66 5.88 8.48
C SER A 322 -3.28 4.68 7.74
N LEU A 323 -4.36 4.93 7.01
CA LEU A 323 -5.07 3.88 6.29
C LEU A 323 -4.24 3.40 5.08
N LEU A 324 -4.27 2.10 4.87
CA LEU A 324 -3.52 1.42 3.82
C LEU A 324 -4.37 1.22 2.56
#